data_0dadb67b55216e6586907530475777a3
#
_entry.id   0dadb67b55216e6586907530475777a3
#
_cell.length_a   1.000
_cell.length_b   1.000
_cell.length_c   1.000
_cell.angle_alpha   90.00
_cell.angle_beta   90.00
_cell.angle_gamma   90.00
#
_symmetry.space_group_name_H-M   'P 1'
#
loop_
_entity.id
_entity.type
_entity.pdbx_description
1 polymer ?
#
loop_
_entity_poly.entity_id
_entity_poly.type
_entity_poly.pdbx_seq_one_letter_code
_entity_poly.pdbx_strand_id
1 'polypeptide(L)'
;MLTIDKISYGGGGEESVNRVYYLLTEGVLCGLLGFILSFIILYFIENYFNIGDYSKSDVYKLIALVIGTQIIYHSVLWPMLNIPANYFLNVDIELTLLQKLTNVPHFLAYFVVWLFVVLTLKLVYYINTIKVKQLALEANLKEAQLNTLKGQINPHFMFNSLNNIRGLMLEDADVARNMLTNLSETLRYSLTKSELNSISLEDELEMVENYVEISKIQFEDRLQFETHIDEASLNKQIPPMIIQMLVENSLKHGISNIKSGGEVTLSTLVTDHQLQIEVTNSGKLQKSENSTQLGLKNIKKRLELLYGQNATFTLKEIENKVVATIKMPIV
;
A
#
# COMPACT_ATOMS: atom_id res chain seq x y z
N MET A 1 -18.14 19.31 49.75
CA MET A 1 -17.36 18.91 50.96
C MET A 1 -16.12 19.75 51.24
N LEU A 2 -15.80 20.71 50.38
CA LEU A 2 -14.57 21.51 50.52
C LEU A 2 -14.60 22.53 51.65
N THR A 3 -15.79 22.99 52.01
CA THR A 3 -15.98 24.11 52.98
C THR A 3 -16.72 23.72 54.26
N ILE A 4 -17.51 22.66 54.27
CA ILE A 4 -18.44 22.32 55.35
C ILE A 4 -17.76 21.69 56.59
N ASP A 5 -16.71 20.89 56.43
CA ASP A 5 -15.97 20.35 57.58
C ASP A 5 -15.29 21.44 58.42
N LYS A 6 -15.33 22.71 57.96
CA LYS A 6 -14.77 23.85 58.64
C LYS A 6 -15.81 24.79 59.27
N ILE A 7 -17.12 24.48 59.06
CA ILE A 7 -18.22 25.21 59.65
C ILE A 7 -18.81 24.35 60.78
N SER A 8 -18.74 24.88 62.00
CA SER A 8 -19.10 24.18 63.24
C SER A 8 -20.49 23.62 63.27
N TYR A 9 -20.63 22.41 63.81
CA TYR A 9 -21.90 21.65 63.96
C TYR A 9 -22.80 22.29 65.02
N GLY A 10 -24.01 22.71 64.63
CA GLY A 10 -25.04 23.13 65.56
C GLY A 10 -26.21 23.79 64.89
N GLY A 11 -27.24 23.04 64.46
CA GLY A 11 -28.43 23.62 63.93
C GLY A 11 -29.54 22.61 63.68
N GLY A 12 -30.82 23.01 63.88
CA GLY A 12 -32.05 22.20 63.71
C GLY A 12 -32.43 21.92 62.24
N GLY A 13 -33.58 21.29 62.02
CA GLY A 13 -34.02 20.71 60.72
C GLY A 13 -33.97 21.61 59.46
N GLU A 14 -34.21 22.92 59.52
CA GLU A 14 -34.11 23.85 58.37
C GLU A 14 -32.66 24.13 57.95
N GLU A 15 -31.75 24.23 58.87
CA GLU A 15 -30.31 24.44 58.59
C GLU A 15 -29.75 23.21 57.85
N SER A 16 -30.20 22.00 58.18
CA SER A 16 -29.78 20.77 57.49
C SER A 16 -30.19 20.74 56.02
N VAL A 17 -31.37 21.27 55.70
CA VAL A 17 -31.91 21.32 54.32
C VAL A 17 -31.14 22.37 53.50
N ASN A 18 -30.93 23.56 54.01
CA ASN A 18 -30.17 24.60 53.36
C ASN A 18 -28.69 24.13 53.07
N ARG A 19 -28.15 23.36 53.95
CA ARG A 19 -26.79 22.75 53.79
C ARG A 19 -26.76 21.75 52.61
N VAL A 20 -27.81 20.94 52.44
CA VAL A 20 -27.93 20.03 51.30
C VAL A 20 -28.04 20.82 49.98
N TYR A 21 -28.81 21.88 49.94
CA TYR A 21 -28.91 22.74 48.74
C TYR A 21 -27.60 23.43 48.43
N TYR A 22 -26.85 23.91 49.42
CA TYR A 22 -25.51 24.47 49.25
C TYR A 22 -24.55 23.43 48.63
N LEU A 23 -24.51 22.19 49.17
CA LEU A 23 -23.65 21.12 48.68
C LEU A 23 -23.96 20.72 47.24
N LEU A 24 -25.24 20.62 46.89
CA LEU A 24 -25.66 20.35 45.51
C LEU A 24 -25.21 21.46 44.58
N THR A 25 -25.41 22.72 44.99
CA THR A 25 -24.98 23.88 44.19
C THR A 25 -23.47 23.97 44.05
N GLU A 26 -22.71 23.75 45.15
CA GLU A 26 -21.26 23.61 45.13
C GLU A 26 -20.78 22.58 44.11
N GLY A 27 -21.37 21.36 44.13
CA GLY A 27 -21.02 20.27 43.23
C GLY A 27 -21.29 20.62 41.76
N VAL A 28 -22.46 21.22 41.49
CA VAL A 28 -22.84 21.67 40.13
C VAL A 28 -21.90 22.77 39.61
N LEU A 29 -21.62 23.79 40.43
CA LEU A 29 -20.77 24.90 40.03
C LEU A 29 -19.30 24.44 39.80
N CYS A 30 -18.77 23.59 40.69
CA CYS A 30 -17.45 22.99 40.53
C CYS A 30 -17.35 22.15 39.26
N GLY A 31 -18.37 21.32 38.98
CA GLY A 31 -18.46 20.50 37.81
C GLY A 31 -18.54 21.29 36.51
N LEU A 32 -19.41 22.31 36.46
CA LEU A 32 -19.58 23.19 35.31
C LEU A 32 -18.30 23.96 34.99
N LEU A 33 -17.65 24.55 35.99
CA LEU A 33 -16.40 25.27 35.78
C LEU A 33 -15.29 24.32 35.29
N GLY A 34 -15.16 23.15 35.90
CA GLY A 34 -14.20 22.12 35.46
C GLY A 34 -14.47 21.66 34.04
N PHE A 35 -15.75 21.44 33.69
CA PHE A 35 -16.16 21.06 32.34
C PHE A 35 -15.79 22.12 31.30
N ILE A 36 -16.11 23.38 31.56
CA ILE A 36 -15.78 24.50 30.65
C ILE A 36 -14.27 24.59 30.43
N LEU A 37 -13.47 24.51 31.50
CA LEU A 37 -12.01 24.60 31.39
C LEU A 37 -11.39 23.36 30.71
N SER A 38 -12.01 22.18 30.85
CA SER A 38 -11.56 20.97 30.18
C SER A 38 -11.63 21.08 28.64
N PHE A 39 -12.55 21.88 28.09
CA PHE A 39 -12.63 22.14 26.65
C PHE A 39 -11.39 22.85 26.11
N ILE A 40 -10.76 23.72 26.90
CA ILE A 40 -9.55 24.42 26.49
C ILE A 40 -8.39 23.40 26.30
N ILE A 41 -8.28 22.47 27.25
CA ILE A 41 -7.28 21.41 27.20
C ILE A 41 -7.57 20.45 26.06
N LEU A 42 -8.84 20.07 25.87
CA LEU A 42 -9.27 19.17 24.79
C LEU A 42 -8.97 19.79 23.42
N TYR A 43 -9.35 21.05 23.23
CA TYR A 43 -9.06 21.80 21.99
C TYR A 43 -7.56 21.82 21.66
N PHE A 44 -6.70 22.03 22.67
CA PHE A 44 -5.26 21.96 22.49
C PHE A 44 -4.79 20.54 22.08
N ILE A 45 -5.30 19.51 22.75
CA ILE A 45 -4.94 18.13 22.46
C ILE A 45 -5.39 17.74 21.05
N GLU A 46 -6.55 18.20 20.59
CA GLU A 46 -7.05 17.87 19.26
C GLU A 46 -6.26 18.55 18.14
N ASN A 47 -5.91 19.84 18.32
CA ASN A 47 -5.35 20.63 17.23
C ASN A 47 -3.82 20.74 17.24
N TYR A 48 -3.19 20.59 18.40
CA TYR A 48 -1.76 20.87 18.57
C TYR A 48 -0.96 19.70 19.14
N PHE A 49 -1.62 18.67 19.69
CA PHE A 49 -0.92 17.51 20.28
C PHE A 49 -1.13 16.25 19.43
N ASN A 50 -0.16 15.97 18.53
CA ASN A 50 -0.20 14.76 17.71
C ASN A 50 0.52 13.61 18.39
N ILE A 51 -0.18 12.54 18.78
CA ILE A 51 0.39 11.37 19.47
C ILE A 51 1.47 10.65 18.64
N GLY A 52 1.39 10.72 17.32
CA GLY A 52 2.36 10.08 16.43
C GLY A 52 3.64 10.88 16.19
N ASP A 53 3.61 12.17 16.47
CA ASP A 53 4.72 13.09 16.17
C ASP A 53 4.68 14.29 17.12
N TYR A 54 4.85 14.04 18.42
CA TYR A 54 4.90 15.09 19.43
C TYR A 54 6.35 15.47 19.75
N SER A 55 6.56 16.77 19.96
CA SER A 55 7.83 17.32 20.40
C SER A 55 7.86 17.49 21.94
N LYS A 56 9.06 17.61 22.52
CA LYS A 56 9.20 18.00 23.93
C LYS A 56 8.51 19.33 24.23
N SER A 57 8.51 20.25 23.25
CA SER A 57 7.84 21.54 23.36
C SER A 57 6.33 21.39 23.55
N ASP A 58 5.70 20.44 22.87
CA ASP A 58 4.25 20.23 22.95
C ASP A 58 3.84 19.65 24.30
N VAL A 59 4.69 18.80 24.89
CA VAL A 59 4.50 18.31 26.28
C VAL A 59 4.60 19.48 27.26
N TYR A 60 5.61 20.35 27.15
CA TYR A 60 5.73 21.53 28.02
C TYR A 60 4.55 22.50 27.89
N LYS A 61 4.06 22.71 26.66
CA LYS A 61 2.85 23.53 26.43
C LYS A 61 1.62 22.92 27.08
N LEU A 62 1.44 21.59 26.98
CA LEU A 62 0.33 20.89 27.64
C LEU A 62 0.40 21.03 29.16
N ILE A 63 1.59 20.84 29.75
CA ILE A 63 1.80 21.02 31.20
C ILE A 63 1.48 22.47 31.61
N ALA A 64 2.00 23.43 30.88
CA ALA A 64 1.76 24.87 31.16
C ALA A 64 0.26 25.22 31.05
N LEU A 65 -0.44 24.60 30.08
CA LEU A 65 -1.88 24.80 29.91
C LEU A 65 -2.66 24.22 31.09
N VAL A 66 -2.32 23.01 31.56
CA VAL A 66 -2.94 22.40 32.76
C VAL A 66 -2.69 23.26 34.00
N ILE A 67 -1.50 23.76 34.20
CA ILE A 67 -1.19 24.66 35.32
C ILE A 67 -2.00 25.96 35.21
N GLY A 68 -2.05 26.58 34.02
CA GLY A 68 -2.82 27.79 33.76
C GLY A 68 -4.32 27.59 34.02
N THR A 69 -4.89 26.47 33.57
CA THR A 69 -6.29 26.12 33.84
C THR A 69 -6.58 25.92 35.34
N GLN A 70 -5.62 25.36 36.11
CA GLN A 70 -5.74 25.25 37.57
C GLN A 70 -5.76 26.61 38.25
N ILE A 71 -4.90 27.55 37.83
CA ILE A 71 -4.85 28.89 38.39
C ILE A 71 -6.19 29.58 38.12
N ILE A 72 -6.71 29.54 36.91
CA ILE A 72 -8.00 30.11 36.52
C ILE A 72 -9.13 29.47 37.34
N TYR A 73 -9.15 28.14 37.43
CA TYR A 73 -10.15 27.37 38.19
C TYR A 73 -10.24 27.90 39.64
N HIS A 74 -9.14 27.95 40.35
CA HIS A 74 -9.12 28.38 41.74
C HIS A 74 -9.42 29.89 41.92
N SER A 75 -8.99 30.70 40.96
CA SER A 75 -9.26 32.16 41.01
C SER A 75 -10.75 32.47 40.84
N VAL A 76 -11.47 31.69 40.01
CA VAL A 76 -12.91 31.87 39.73
C VAL A 76 -13.81 31.17 40.74
N LEU A 77 -13.38 29.96 41.17
CA LEU A 77 -14.18 29.07 42.01
C LEU A 77 -14.57 29.73 43.34
N TRP A 78 -13.59 30.31 44.06
CA TRP A 78 -13.83 30.84 45.42
C TRP A 78 -14.80 32.00 45.45
N PRO A 79 -14.69 33.02 44.62
CA PRO A 79 -15.71 34.10 44.55
C PRO A 79 -17.07 33.55 44.13
N MET A 80 -17.10 32.54 43.23
CA MET A 80 -18.36 31.96 42.74
C MET A 80 -19.09 31.16 43.86
N LEU A 81 -18.36 30.43 44.70
CA LEU A 81 -18.93 29.65 45.82
C LEU A 81 -19.42 30.53 46.98
N ASN A 82 -18.91 31.79 47.12
CA ASN A 82 -19.36 32.71 48.14
C ASN A 82 -20.83 33.10 47.94
N ILE A 83 -21.33 33.20 46.71
CA ILE A 83 -22.71 33.56 46.38
C ILE A 83 -23.72 32.56 47.00
N PRO A 84 -23.66 31.24 46.70
CA PRO A 84 -24.60 30.27 47.32
C PRO A 84 -24.35 30.08 48.82
N ALA A 85 -23.12 30.26 49.31
CA ALA A 85 -22.83 30.16 50.73
C ALA A 85 -23.55 31.29 51.53
N ASN A 86 -23.49 32.51 51.01
CA ASN A 86 -24.21 33.61 51.63
C ASN A 86 -25.73 33.42 51.55
N TYR A 87 -26.25 32.94 50.37
CA TYR A 87 -27.66 32.73 50.14
C TYR A 87 -28.28 31.61 51.01
N PHE A 88 -27.67 30.45 51.09
CA PHE A 88 -28.22 29.28 51.79
C PHE A 88 -27.78 29.22 53.24
N LEU A 89 -26.60 29.66 53.58
CA LEU A 89 -25.98 29.46 54.89
C LEU A 89 -25.81 30.75 55.69
N ASN A 90 -26.07 31.91 55.08
CA ASN A 90 -25.80 33.24 55.66
C ASN A 90 -24.33 33.40 56.17
N VAL A 91 -23.39 32.79 55.42
CA VAL A 91 -21.97 32.79 55.79
C VAL A 91 -21.14 33.28 54.61
N ASP A 92 -20.19 34.18 54.88
CA ASP A 92 -19.16 34.55 53.92
C ASP A 92 -17.98 33.60 54.05
N ILE A 93 -17.55 33.04 52.94
CA ILE A 93 -16.42 32.10 52.86
C ILE A 93 -15.13 32.90 52.80
N GLU A 94 -14.60 33.24 53.95
CA GLU A 94 -13.25 33.83 54.05
C GLU A 94 -12.19 32.77 54.24
N LEU A 95 -11.65 32.23 53.12
CA LEU A 95 -10.58 31.26 53.15
C LEU A 95 -9.21 31.94 53.10
N THR A 96 -8.34 31.60 54.03
CA THR A 96 -6.92 31.97 53.95
C THR A 96 -6.25 31.35 52.75
N LEU A 97 -5.15 31.96 52.29
CA LEU A 97 -4.36 31.42 51.17
C LEU A 97 -3.97 29.95 51.37
N LEU A 98 -3.57 29.60 52.61
CA LEU A 98 -3.19 28.24 52.95
C LEU A 98 -4.37 27.27 52.75
N GLN A 99 -5.58 27.64 53.18
CA GLN A 99 -6.78 26.79 52.98
C GLN A 99 -7.19 26.65 51.52
N LYS A 100 -6.98 27.66 50.69
CA LYS A 100 -7.16 27.58 49.24
C LYS A 100 -6.16 26.61 48.60
N LEU A 101 -4.88 26.71 49.01
CA LEU A 101 -3.82 25.85 48.52
C LEU A 101 -4.00 24.37 48.90
N THR A 102 -4.56 24.03 50.08
CA THR A 102 -4.82 22.66 50.48
C THR A 102 -5.85 21.92 49.60
N ASN A 103 -6.68 22.66 48.84
CA ASN A 103 -7.66 22.13 47.94
C ASN A 103 -7.13 21.89 46.50
N VAL A 104 -5.99 22.52 46.17
CA VAL A 104 -5.38 22.36 44.83
C VAL A 104 -5.12 20.91 44.44
N PRO A 105 -4.55 20.04 45.28
CA PRO A 105 -4.28 18.64 44.93
C PRO A 105 -5.52 17.86 44.54
N HIS A 106 -6.67 18.12 45.18
CA HIS A 106 -7.91 17.42 44.90
C HIS A 106 -8.42 17.73 43.49
N PHE A 107 -8.48 19.02 43.12
CA PHE A 107 -8.93 19.41 41.78
C PHE A 107 -7.90 19.03 40.71
N LEU A 108 -6.61 19.15 41.00
CA LEU A 108 -5.55 18.69 40.12
C LEU A 108 -5.71 17.19 39.80
N ALA A 109 -6.02 16.37 40.83
CA ALA A 109 -6.23 14.93 40.63
C ALA A 109 -7.37 14.65 39.63
N TYR A 110 -8.49 15.36 39.67
CA TYR A 110 -9.58 15.21 38.69
C TYR A 110 -9.12 15.55 37.29
N PHE A 111 -8.40 16.64 37.09
CA PHE A 111 -7.89 17.04 35.77
C PHE A 111 -6.84 16.05 35.24
N VAL A 112 -5.97 15.53 36.11
CA VAL A 112 -4.96 14.52 35.73
C VAL A 112 -5.64 13.21 35.29
N VAL A 113 -6.62 12.73 36.07
CA VAL A 113 -7.38 11.52 35.71
C VAL A 113 -8.12 11.72 34.38
N TRP A 114 -8.82 12.86 34.23
CA TRP A 114 -9.50 13.19 32.99
C TRP A 114 -8.54 13.27 31.81
N LEU A 115 -7.41 13.94 31.96
CA LEU A 115 -6.37 14.03 30.91
C LEU A 115 -5.83 12.65 30.55
N PHE A 116 -5.59 11.79 31.55
CA PHE A 116 -5.16 10.42 31.30
C PHE A 116 -6.17 9.64 30.48
N VAL A 117 -7.47 9.75 30.80
CA VAL A 117 -8.54 9.09 30.01
C VAL A 117 -8.55 9.60 28.58
N VAL A 118 -8.51 10.92 28.37
CA VAL A 118 -8.52 11.53 27.02
C VAL A 118 -7.33 11.09 26.20
N LEU A 119 -6.12 11.15 26.76
CA LEU A 119 -4.90 10.72 26.08
C LEU A 119 -4.91 9.22 25.77
N THR A 120 -5.43 8.40 26.68
CA THR A 120 -5.57 6.95 26.45
C THR A 120 -6.54 6.66 25.30
N LEU A 121 -7.71 7.30 25.28
CA LEU A 121 -8.67 7.15 24.18
C LEU A 121 -8.08 7.59 22.84
N LYS A 122 -7.38 8.73 22.83
CA LYS A 122 -6.69 9.24 21.63
C LYS A 122 -5.59 8.29 21.17
N LEU A 123 -4.83 7.69 22.09
CA LEU A 123 -3.80 6.70 21.79
C LEU A 123 -4.40 5.43 21.18
N VAL A 124 -5.48 4.89 21.77
CA VAL A 124 -6.19 3.71 21.23
C VAL A 124 -6.71 3.99 19.82
N TYR A 125 -7.32 5.17 19.61
CA TYR A 125 -7.80 5.57 18.28
C TYR A 125 -6.63 5.66 17.27
N TYR A 126 -5.50 6.25 17.66
CA TYR A 126 -4.31 6.35 16.82
C TYR A 126 -3.76 4.97 16.43
N ILE A 127 -3.60 4.06 17.41
CA ILE A 127 -3.12 2.69 17.17
C ILE A 127 -4.05 1.96 16.20
N ASN A 128 -5.38 2.06 16.39
CA ASN A 128 -6.35 1.43 15.51
C ASN A 128 -6.28 2.00 14.08
N THR A 129 -6.09 3.30 13.95
CA THR A 129 -5.94 3.95 12.63
C THR A 129 -4.70 3.47 11.89
N ILE A 130 -3.56 3.34 12.59
CA ILE A 130 -2.33 2.79 12.01
C ILE A 130 -2.55 1.34 11.58
N LYS A 131 -3.16 0.52 12.43
CA LYS A 131 -3.42 -0.89 12.13
C LYS A 131 -4.31 -1.07 10.90
N VAL A 132 -5.35 -0.25 10.76
CA VAL A 132 -6.22 -0.26 9.56
C VAL A 132 -5.43 0.14 8.30
N LYS A 133 -4.60 1.18 8.38
CA LYS A 133 -3.75 1.60 7.25
C LYS A 133 -2.75 0.51 6.86
N GLN A 134 -2.14 -0.16 7.84
CA GLN A 134 -1.21 -1.25 7.60
C GLN A 134 -1.90 -2.44 6.89
N LEU A 135 -3.07 -2.86 7.38
CA LEU A 135 -3.85 -3.93 6.75
C LEU A 135 -4.27 -3.58 5.31
N ALA A 136 -4.67 -2.33 5.06
CA ALA A 136 -5.00 -1.87 3.72
C ALA A 136 -3.77 -1.90 2.78
N LEU A 137 -2.59 -1.51 3.28
CA LEU A 137 -1.35 -1.57 2.50
C LEU A 137 -0.96 -3.02 2.18
N GLU A 138 -1.07 -3.93 3.14
CA GLU A 138 -0.83 -5.36 2.93
C GLU A 138 -1.80 -5.97 1.91
N ALA A 139 -3.08 -5.60 1.97
CA ALA A 139 -4.09 -6.05 0.99
C ALA A 139 -3.76 -5.56 -0.42
N ASN A 140 -3.40 -4.27 -0.58
CA ASN A 140 -3.00 -3.70 -1.86
C ASN A 140 -1.72 -4.36 -2.42
N LEU A 141 -0.76 -4.68 -1.54
CA LEU A 141 0.46 -5.38 -1.92
C LEU A 141 0.14 -6.80 -2.44
N LYS A 142 -0.71 -7.54 -1.74
CA LYS A 142 -1.17 -8.87 -2.18
C LYS A 142 -1.94 -8.81 -3.49
N GLU A 143 -2.80 -7.82 -3.66
CA GLU A 143 -3.53 -7.61 -4.92
C GLU A 143 -2.57 -7.29 -6.08
N ALA A 144 -1.58 -6.42 -5.86
CA ALA A 144 -0.56 -6.11 -6.86
C ALA A 144 0.25 -7.36 -7.23
N GLN A 145 0.65 -8.18 -6.24
CA GLN A 145 1.33 -9.45 -6.48
C GLN A 145 0.47 -10.42 -7.29
N LEU A 146 -0.81 -10.59 -6.93
CA LEU A 146 -1.76 -11.43 -7.68
C LEU A 146 -1.96 -10.93 -9.12
N ASN A 147 -2.06 -9.62 -9.31
CA ASN A 147 -2.21 -9.05 -10.65
C ASN A 147 -0.93 -9.22 -11.50
N THR A 148 0.24 -9.14 -10.88
CA THR A 148 1.51 -9.44 -11.52
C THR A 148 1.56 -10.91 -11.95
N LEU A 149 1.20 -11.83 -11.05
CA LEU A 149 1.14 -13.27 -11.32
C LEU A 149 0.14 -13.61 -12.43
N LYS A 150 -1.07 -13.03 -12.41
CA LYS A 150 -2.07 -13.17 -13.47
C LYS A 150 -1.61 -12.62 -14.82
N GLY A 151 -0.82 -11.54 -14.82
CA GLY A 151 -0.28 -10.93 -16.04
C GLY A 151 0.86 -11.74 -16.70
N GLN A 152 1.48 -12.67 -15.98
CA GLN A 152 2.54 -13.52 -16.50
C GLN A 152 2.03 -14.72 -17.31
N ILE A 153 0.80 -15.13 -17.10
CA ILE A 153 0.16 -16.19 -17.85
C ILE A 153 -0.83 -15.54 -18.84
N ASN A 154 -0.66 -15.76 -20.13
CA ASN A 154 -1.62 -15.33 -21.14
C ASN A 154 -2.87 -16.25 -21.13
N PRO A 155 -4.02 -15.83 -20.54
CA PRO A 155 -5.17 -16.70 -20.39
C PRO A 155 -5.75 -17.11 -21.75
N HIS A 156 -5.70 -16.22 -22.74
CA HIS A 156 -6.20 -16.47 -24.08
C HIS A 156 -5.37 -17.56 -24.79
N PHE A 157 -4.04 -17.50 -24.66
CA PHE A 157 -3.17 -18.54 -25.19
C PHE A 157 -3.47 -19.90 -24.54
N MET A 158 -3.63 -19.94 -23.22
CA MET A 158 -3.98 -21.14 -22.49
C MET A 158 -5.30 -21.76 -22.98
N PHE A 159 -6.38 -20.94 -23.05
CA PHE A 159 -7.69 -21.45 -23.50
C PHE A 159 -7.65 -21.96 -24.93
N ASN A 160 -6.96 -21.27 -25.82
CA ASN A 160 -6.80 -21.72 -27.20
C ASN A 160 -6.01 -23.02 -27.28
N SER A 161 -4.90 -23.13 -26.55
CA SER A 161 -4.10 -24.37 -26.50
C SER A 161 -4.89 -25.56 -25.97
N LEU A 162 -5.66 -25.35 -24.88
CA LEU A 162 -6.53 -26.41 -24.33
C LEU A 162 -7.65 -26.85 -25.32
N ASN A 163 -8.22 -25.89 -26.05
CA ASN A 163 -9.20 -26.20 -27.09
C ASN A 163 -8.59 -27.01 -28.25
N ASN A 164 -7.37 -26.63 -28.68
CA ASN A 164 -6.65 -27.37 -29.71
C ASN A 164 -6.29 -28.79 -29.25
N ILE A 165 -5.78 -28.96 -28.03
CA ILE A 165 -5.51 -30.25 -27.42
C ILE A 165 -6.78 -31.12 -27.44
N ARG A 166 -7.93 -30.58 -27.05
CA ARG A 166 -9.22 -31.25 -27.05
C ARG A 166 -9.62 -31.75 -28.45
N GLY A 167 -9.40 -30.94 -29.49
CA GLY A 167 -9.64 -31.33 -30.89
C GLY A 167 -8.70 -32.45 -31.29
N LEU A 168 -7.41 -32.27 -31.07
CA LEU A 168 -6.36 -33.26 -31.44
C LEU A 168 -6.50 -34.60 -30.73
N MET A 169 -7.08 -34.64 -29.53
CA MET A 169 -7.31 -35.93 -28.82
C MET A 169 -8.15 -36.93 -29.64
N LEU A 170 -8.96 -36.43 -30.57
CA LEU A 170 -9.80 -37.27 -31.46
C LEU A 170 -9.13 -37.56 -32.81
N GLU A 171 -8.19 -36.73 -33.24
CA GLU A 171 -7.54 -36.77 -34.54
C GLU A 171 -6.14 -37.40 -34.47
N ASP A 172 -5.31 -36.95 -33.54
CA ASP A 172 -3.95 -37.40 -33.31
C ASP A 172 -3.57 -37.31 -31.83
N ALA A 173 -3.69 -38.42 -31.12
CA ALA A 173 -3.45 -38.48 -29.68
C ALA A 173 -1.98 -38.22 -29.29
N ASP A 174 -1.03 -38.51 -30.17
CA ASP A 174 0.39 -38.28 -29.88
C ASP A 174 0.76 -36.80 -29.99
N VAL A 175 0.23 -36.11 -31.02
CA VAL A 175 0.37 -34.62 -31.13
C VAL A 175 -0.34 -33.95 -29.96
N ALA A 176 -1.52 -34.39 -29.55
CA ALA A 176 -2.22 -33.88 -28.39
C ALA A 176 -1.39 -33.99 -27.09
N ARG A 177 -0.76 -35.16 -26.90
CA ARG A 177 0.11 -35.43 -25.72
C ARG A 177 1.33 -34.51 -25.72
N ASN A 178 2.00 -34.37 -26.85
CA ASN A 178 3.16 -33.46 -26.98
C ASN A 178 2.76 -32.04 -26.72
N MET A 179 1.65 -31.56 -27.29
CA MET A 179 1.15 -30.22 -27.04
C MET A 179 0.81 -29.96 -25.57
N LEU A 180 0.22 -30.96 -24.86
CA LEU A 180 -0.06 -30.86 -23.44
C LEU A 180 1.24 -30.76 -22.60
N THR A 181 2.26 -31.53 -22.97
CA THR A 181 3.58 -31.49 -22.33
C THR A 181 4.21 -30.10 -22.50
N ASN A 182 4.28 -29.59 -23.73
CA ASN A 182 4.85 -28.28 -24.02
C ASN A 182 4.09 -27.14 -23.31
N LEU A 183 2.76 -27.22 -23.23
CA LEU A 183 1.93 -26.29 -22.48
C LEU A 183 2.24 -26.32 -20.98
N SER A 184 2.38 -27.53 -20.41
CA SER A 184 2.71 -27.73 -19.00
C SER A 184 4.09 -27.14 -18.66
N GLU A 185 5.09 -27.37 -19.53
CA GLU A 185 6.44 -26.81 -19.36
C GLU A 185 6.44 -25.28 -19.45
N THR A 186 5.74 -24.72 -20.45
CA THR A 186 5.60 -23.26 -20.61
C THR A 186 4.94 -22.60 -19.39
N LEU A 187 3.89 -23.25 -18.84
CA LEU A 187 3.24 -22.74 -17.63
C LEU A 187 4.13 -22.86 -16.38
N ARG A 188 4.79 -23.99 -16.20
CA ARG A 188 5.73 -24.21 -15.09
C ARG A 188 6.84 -23.17 -15.12
N TYR A 189 7.44 -22.95 -16.30
CA TYR A 189 8.48 -21.94 -16.49
C TYR A 189 7.99 -20.55 -16.12
N SER A 190 6.83 -20.13 -16.64
CA SER A 190 6.24 -18.82 -16.34
C SER A 190 6.00 -18.61 -14.85
N LEU A 191 5.64 -19.66 -14.10
CA LEU A 191 5.38 -19.58 -12.66
C LEU A 191 6.66 -19.62 -11.80
N THR A 192 7.70 -20.36 -12.25
CA THR A 192 8.89 -20.61 -11.41
C THR A 192 10.07 -19.69 -11.73
N LYS A 193 10.27 -19.34 -13.01
CA LYS A 193 11.44 -18.58 -13.46
C LYS A 193 11.21 -17.07 -13.50
N SER A 194 9.95 -16.63 -13.50
CA SER A 194 9.62 -15.19 -13.56
C SER A 194 10.13 -14.37 -12.38
N GLU A 195 10.39 -14.99 -11.23
CA GLU A 195 10.92 -14.34 -10.03
C GLU A 195 12.46 -14.24 -10.04
N LEU A 196 13.14 -14.93 -10.95
CA LEU A 196 14.59 -14.85 -11.07
C LEU A 196 15.02 -13.53 -11.71
N ASN A 197 16.18 -13.04 -11.31
CA ASN A 197 16.76 -11.83 -11.89
C ASN A 197 17.35 -12.11 -13.28
N SER A 198 17.92 -13.31 -13.49
CA SER A 198 18.53 -13.72 -14.75
C SER A 198 18.49 -15.24 -14.92
N ILE A 199 18.56 -15.67 -16.17
CA ILE A 199 18.68 -17.08 -16.61
C ILE A 199 19.64 -17.14 -17.81
N SER A 200 20.11 -18.33 -18.18
CA SER A 200 20.89 -18.49 -19.41
C SER A 200 19.98 -18.26 -20.63
N LEU A 201 20.58 -17.73 -21.69
CA LEU A 201 19.84 -17.59 -22.96
C LEU A 201 19.42 -18.95 -23.51
N GLU A 202 20.19 -20.02 -23.29
CA GLU A 202 19.87 -21.40 -23.65
C GLU A 202 18.56 -21.85 -22.97
N ASP A 203 18.39 -21.64 -21.66
CA ASP A 203 17.15 -21.96 -20.93
C ASP A 203 15.93 -21.20 -21.49
N GLU A 204 16.12 -19.94 -21.88
CA GLU A 204 15.05 -19.13 -22.47
C GLU A 204 14.68 -19.60 -23.87
N LEU A 205 15.66 -20.04 -24.68
CA LEU A 205 15.43 -20.57 -26.02
C LEU A 205 14.62 -21.85 -25.98
N GLU A 206 14.92 -22.78 -25.05
CA GLU A 206 14.12 -23.99 -24.86
C GLU A 206 12.65 -23.68 -24.62
N MET A 207 12.36 -22.65 -23.82
CA MET A 207 10.99 -22.23 -23.55
C MET A 207 10.33 -21.55 -24.77
N VAL A 208 11.10 -20.79 -25.52
CA VAL A 208 10.62 -20.20 -26.78
C VAL A 208 10.27 -21.29 -27.79
N GLU A 209 11.07 -22.34 -27.91
CA GLU A 209 10.78 -23.49 -28.78
C GLU A 209 9.47 -24.17 -28.37
N ASN A 210 9.28 -24.49 -27.09
CA ASN A 210 8.04 -25.08 -26.60
C ASN A 210 6.81 -24.20 -26.93
N TYR A 211 6.94 -22.87 -26.77
CA TYR A 211 5.89 -21.90 -27.10
C TYR A 211 5.59 -21.86 -28.60
N VAL A 212 6.63 -21.89 -29.42
CA VAL A 212 6.52 -21.87 -30.89
C VAL A 212 5.88 -23.16 -31.41
N GLU A 213 6.26 -24.35 -30.89
CA GLU A 213 5.65 -25.63 -31.26
C GLU A 213 4.14 -25.66 -30.98
N ILE A 214 3.70 -25.13 -29.83
CA ILE A 214 2.27 -24.96 -29.56
C ILE A 214 1.63 -24.01 -30.58
N SER A 215 2.33 -22.91 -30.91
CA SER A 215 1.84 -21.89 -31.83
C SER A 215 1.76 -22.40 -33.28
N LYS A 216 2.68 -23.26 -33.72
CA LYS A 216 2.63 -23.88 -35.04
C LYS A 216 1.35 -24.72 -35.22
N ILE A 217 0.91 -25.43 -34.19
CA ILE A 217 -0.37 -26.18 -34.23
C ILE A 217 -1.55 -25.22 -34.39
N GLN A 218 -1.49 -24.02 -33.74
CA GLN A 218 -2.56 -23.03 -33.81
C GLN A 218 -2.60 -22.26 -35.13
N PHE A 219 -1.45 -21.99 -35.74
CA PHE A 219 -1.32 -21.21 -36.97
C PHE A 219 -1.17 -22.11 -38.21
N GLU A 220 -0.92 -23.38 -38.02
CA GLU A 220 -0.69 -24.39 -39.08
C GLU A 220 0.42 -23.92 -40.06
N ASP A 221 0.26 -24.09 -41.36
CA ASP A 221 1.24 -23.68 -42.38
C ASP A 221 1.47 -22.18 -42.49
N ARG A 222 0.69 -21.40 -41.75
CA ARG A 222 0.82 -19.92 -41.75
C ARG A 222 1.97 -19.39 -40.93
N LEU A 223 2.61 -20.21 -40.05
CA LEU A 223 3.75 -19.80 -39.25
C LEU A 223 5.03 -20.46 -39.74
N GLN A 224 5.94 -19.64 -40.23
CA GLN A 224 7.32 -20.05 -40.46
C GLN A 224 8.17 -19.41 -39.34
N PHE A 225 8.92 -20.26 -38.61
CA PHE A 225 9.78 -19.76 -37.52
C PHE A 225 11.22 -20.22 -37.76
N GLU A 226 12.14 -19.25 -37.82
CA GLU A 226 13.58 -19.50 -38.05
C GLU A 226 14.43 -18.91 -36.92
N THR A 227 15.54 -19.56 -36.61
CA THR A 227 16.49 -19.11 -35.58
C THR A 227 17.89 -18.99 -36.14
N HIS A 228 18.58 -17.89 -35.80
CA HIS A 228 19.98 -17.65 -36.13
C HIS A 228 20.72 -17.28 -34.82
N ILE A 229 21.10 -18.30 -34.06
CA ILE A 229 21.67 -18.14 -32.73
C ILE A 229 23.20 -18.18 -32.78
N ASP A 230 23.84 -17.15 -32.28
CA ASP A 230 25.28 -17.12 -32.04
C ASP A 230 25.60 -18.04 -30.84
N GLU A 231 26.39 -19.09 -31.04
CA GLU A 231 26.76 -20.02 -29.98
C GLU A 231 27.40 -19.34 -28.76
N ALA A 232 28.12 -18.25 -28.98
CA ALA A 232 28.72 -17.47 -27.90
C ALA A 232 27.65 -16.77 -27.01
N SER A 233 26.41 -16.72 -27.46
CA SER A 233 25.29 -16.13 -26.73
C SER A 233 24.61 -17.08 -25.74
N LEU A 234 24.68 -18.40 -25.92
CA LEU A 234 23.91 -19.39 -25.18
C LEU A 234 24.07 -19.31 -23.66
N ASN A 235 25.32 -19.13 -23.21
CA ASN A 235 25.65 -19.04 -21.78
C ASN A 235 25.45 -17.62 -21.17
N LYS A 236 25.00 -16.64 -21.96
CA LYS A 236 24.81 -15.28 -21.46
C LYS A 236 23.56 -15.17 -20.61
N GLN A 237 23.68 -14.39 -19.53
CA GLN A 237 22.58 -14.17 -18.59
C GLN A 237 21.64 -13.08 -19.11
N ILE A 238 20.37 -13.41 -19.22
CA ILE A 238 19.31 -12.49 -19.66
C ILE A 238 18.14 -12.49 -18.67
N PRO A 239 17.34 -11.44 -18.63
CA PRO A 239 16.09 -11.45 -17.84
C PRO A 239 15.13 -12.51 -18.39
N PRO A 240 14.54 -13.37 -17.55
CA PRO A 240 13.63 -14.41 -18.00
C PRO A 240 12.39 -13.86 -18.72
N MET A 241 11.84 -14.64 -19.64
CA MET A 241 10.64 -14.33 -20.45
C MET A 241 10.82 -13.16 -21.44
N ILE A 242 12.02 -12.62 -21.63
CA ILE A 242 12.20 -11.43 -22.48
C ILE A 242 12.09 -11.78 -23.96
N ILE A 243 12.65 -12.91 -24.38
CA ILE A 243 12.56 -13.41 -25.76
C ILE A 243 11.14 -13.95 -26.01
N GLN A 244 10.61 -14.74 -25.08
CA GLN A 244 9.24 -15.23 -25.17
C GLN A 244 8.23 -14.11 -25.40
N MET A 245 8.34 -12.99 -24.67
CA MET A 245 7.45 -11.83 -24.84
C MET A 245 7.60 -11.17 -26.22
N LEU A 246 8.81 -11.14 -26.80
CA LEU A 246 9.02 -10.62 -28.15
C LEU A 246 8.38 -11.54 -29.20
N VAL A 247 8.58 -12.86 -29.08
CA VAL A 247 8.00 -13.85 -29.98
C VAL A 247 6.48 -13.86 -29.87
N GLU A 248 5.92 -13.84 -28.65
CA GLU A 248 4.46 -13.72 -28.46
C GLU A 248 3.91 -12.46 -29.12
N ASN A 249 4.59 -11.31 -28.98
CA ASN A 249 4.18 -10.07 -29.63
C ASN A 249 4.19 -10.18 -31.14
N SER A 250 5.23 -10.82 -31.71
CA SER A 250 5.38 -11.05 -33.16
C SER A 250 4.28 -11.95 -33.71
N LEU A 251 3.90 -13.01 -32.98
CA LEU A 251 2.82 -13.90 -33.38
C LEU A 251 1.45 -13.20 -33.28
N LYS A 252 1.20 -12.51 -32.17
CA LYS A 252 -0.09 -11.86 -31.90
C LYS A 252 -0.36 -10.67 -32.81
N HIS A 253 0.62 -9.82 -33.06
CA HIS A 253 0.44 -8.56 -33.81
C HIS A 253 0.97 -8.63 -35.26
N GLY A 254 1.84 -9.59 -35.54
CA GLY A 254 2.30 -9.90 -36.89
C GLY A 254 1.46 -10.98 -37.54
N ILE A 255 1.76 -12.25 -37.26
CA ILE A 255 1.24 -13.40 -37.98
C ILE A 255 -0.29 -13.52 -37.90
N SER A 256 -0.92 -13.31 -36.76
CA SER A 256 -2.37 -13.46 -36.60
C SER A 256 -3.19 -12.53 -37.51
N ASN A 257 -2.61 -11.38 -37.91
CA ASN A 257 -3.27 -10.39 -38.75
C ASN A 257 -3.06 -10.61 -40.28
N ILE A 258 -2.18 -11.57 -40.64
CA ILE A 258 -1.85 -11.85 -42.06
C ILE A 258 -2.49 -13.18 -42.48
N LYS A 259 -3.51 -13.13 -43.33
CA LYS A 259 -4.24 -14.31 -43.81
C LYS A 259 -3.35 -15.33 -44.56
N SER A 260 -2.36 -14.84 -45.31
CA SER A 260 -1.39 -15.66 -46.03
C SER A 260 -0.30 -16.29 -45.17
N GLY A 261 -0.31 -15.99 -43.86
CA GLY A 261 0.79 -16.35 -42.96
C GLY A 261 2.01 -15.44 -43.11
N GLY A 262 3.08 -15.78 -42.39
CA GLY A 262 4.30 -15.02 -42.41
C GLY A 262 5.43 -15.70 -41.63
N GLU A 263 6.56 -15.05 -41.65
CA GLU A 263 7.79 -15.50 -41.06
C GLU A 263 8.07 -14.76 -39.76
N VAL A 264 8.58 -15.45 -38.76
CA VAL A 264 9.21 -14.88 -37.56
C VAL A 264 10.63 -15.41 -37.44
N THR A 265 11.58 -14.49 -37.35
CA THR A 265 13.00 -14.83 -37.23
C THR A 265 13.53 -14.34 -35.89
N LEU A 266 14.16 -15.21 -35.14
CA LEU A 266 14.89 -14.88 -33.91
C LEU A 266 16.38 -14.96 -34.18
N SER A 267 17.11 -13.87 -33.93
CA SER A 267 18.57 -13.86 -34.06
C SER A 267 19.24 -13.32 -32.81
N THR A 268 20.44 -13.83 -32.54
CA THR A 268 21.30 -13.33 -31.47
C THR A 268 22.70 -13.05 -32.01
N LEU A 269 23.34 -12.04 -31.46
CA LEU A 269 24.70 -11.67 -31.80
C LEU A 269 25.43 -11.19 -30.56
N VAL A 270 26.62 -11.75 -30.33
CA VAL A 270 27.53 -11.30 -29.27
C VAL A 270 28.60 -10.42 -29.89
N THR A 271 28.74 -9.21 -29.40
CA THR A 271 29.86 -8.31 -29.67
C THR A 271 30.70 -8.17 -28.40
N ASP A 272 31.88 -7.51 -28.49
CA ASP A 272 32.85 -7.45 -27.39
C ASP A 272 32.33 -7.12 -26.00
N HIS A 273 31.22 -6.37 -25.91
CA HIS A 273 30.64 -5.93 -24.63
C HIS A 273 29.11 -6.01 -24.57
N GLN A 274 28.43 -6.46 -25.62
CA GLN A 274 26.99 -6.44 -25.70
C GLN A 274 26.41 -7.71 -26.32
N LEU A 275 25.30 -8.16 -25.77
CA LEU A 275 24.39 -9.12 -26.38
C LEU A 275 23.30 -8.35 -27.13
N GLN A 276 23.13 -8.63 -28.41
CA GLN A 276 22.01 -8.18 -29.20
C GLN A 276 21.06 -9.37 -29.41
N ILE A 277 19.78 -9.16 -29.14
CA ILE A 277 18.69 -10.09 -29.42
C ILE A 277 17.72 -9.38 -30.35
N GLU A 278 17.37 -10.01 -31.46
CA GLU A 278 16.47 -9.44 -32.44
C GLU A 278 15.39 -10.43 -32.83
N VAL A 279 14.15 -9.99 -32.80
CA VAL A 279 12.98 -10.72 -33.29
C VAL A 279 12.35 -9.92 -34.41
N THR A 280 12.32 -10.52 -35.61
CA THR A 280 11.74 -9.92 -36.80
C THR A 280 10.52 -10.68 -37.21
N ASN A 281 9.42 -10.03 -37.54
CA ASN A 281 8.23 -10.66 -38.11
C ASN A 281 7.71 -9.96 -39.36
N SER A 282 7.09 -10.72 -40.24
CA SER A 282 6.36 -10.20 -41.37
C SER A 282 5.22 -9.29 -40.91
N GLY A 283 4.92 -8.23 -41.68
CA GLY A 283 3.79 -7.32 -41.43
C GLY A 283 4.23 -5.89 -41.15
N LYS A 284 3.25 -5.07 -40.78
CA LYS A 284 3.46 -3.64 -40.53
C LYS A 284 3.22 -3.30 -39.05
N LEU A 285 3.94 -2.31 -38.56
CA LEU A 285 3.76 -1.80 -37.21
C LEU A 285 2.40 -1.09 -37.09
N GLN A 286 1.43 -1.76 -36.46
CA GLN A 286 0.13 -1.17 -36.22
C GLN A 286 0.13 -0.41 -34.90
N LYS A 287 -0.19 0.89 -34.94
CA LYS A 287 -0.56 1.67 -33.76
C LYS A 287 -2.01 1.34 -33.39
N SER A 288 -2.25 0.26 -32.66
CA SER A 288 -3.61 -0.02 -32.18
C SER A 288 -3.84 0.73 -30.87
N GLU A 289 -4.85 1.60 -30.85
CA GLU A 289 -5.28 2.33 -29.64
C GLU A 289 -5.79 1.40 -28.55
N ASN A 290 -6.20 0.19 -28.88
CA ASN A 290 -6.80 -0.81 -27.98
C ASN A 290 -5.88 -1.97 -27.58
N SER A 291 -4.65 -2.09 -28.11
CA SER A 291 -3.73 -3.10 -27.62
C SER A 291 -3.03 -2.57 -26.38
N THR A 292 -3.19 -3.27 -25.28
CA THR A 292 -2.33 -3.08 -24.11
C THR A 292 -0.89 -3.33 -24.56
N GLN A 293 -0.15 -2.26 -24.87
CA GLN A 293 1.31 -2.28 -25.11
C GLN A 293 2.06 -2.71 -23.84
N LEU A 294 1.37 -3.46 -22.96
CA LEU A 294 1.83 -3.82 -21.62
C LEU A 294 3.09 -4.68 -21.72
N GLY A 295 3.13 -5.64 -22.64
CA GLY A 295 4.29 -6.51 -22.82
C GLY A 295 5.56 -5.75 -23.18
N LEU A 296 5.49 -4.91 -24.21
CA LEU A 296 6.65 -4.11 -24.66
C LEU A 296 7.07 -3.04 -23.64
N LYS A 297 6.10 -2.44 -22.94
CA LYS A 297 6.38 -1.51 -21.84
C LYS A 297 7.07 -2.24 -20.67
N ASN A 298 6.66 -3.47 -20.37
CA ASN A 298 7.27 -4.28 -19.32
C ASN A 298 8.72 -4.64 -19.68
N ILE A 299 9.00 -5.02 -20.94
CA ILE A 299 10.38 -5.24 -21.43
C ILE A 299 11.22 -4.00 -21.18
N LYS A 300 10.76 -2.83 -21.66
CA LYS A 300 11.52 -1.58 -21.52
C LYS A 300 11.78 -1.24 -20.05
N LYS A 301 10.74 -1.30 -19.21
CA LYS A 301 10.86 -1.01 -17.77
C LYS A 301 11.80 -2.00 -17.06
N ARG A 302 11.74 -3.28 -17.41
CA ARG A 302 12.60 -4.30 -16.82
C ARG A 302 14.07 -4.10 -17.19
N LEU A 303 14.35 -3.80 -18.45
CA LEU A 303 15.72 -3.47 -18.91
C LEU A 303 16.26 -2.22 -18.22
N GLU A 304 15.43 -1.19 -18.07
CA GLU A 304 15.80 0.04 -17.38
C GLU A 304 16.11 -0.19 -15.88
N LEU A 305 15.31 -1.03 -15.21
CA LEU A 305 15.52 -1.37 -13.80
C LEU A 305 16.78 -2.20 -13.56
N LEU A 306 17.11 -3.13 -14.48
CA LEU A 306 18.26 -4.04 -14.31
C LEU A 306 19.57 -3.45 -14.82
N TYR A 307 19.54 -2.67 -15.91
CA TYR A 307 20.75 -2.22 -16.61
C TYR A 307 20.84 -0.69 -16.76
N GLY A 308 19.82 0.06 -16.31
CA GLY A 308 19.78 1.52 -16.46
C GLY A 308 19.84 1.96 -17.92
N GLN A 309 20.78 2.84 -18.25
CA GLN A 309 21.01 3.35 -19.61
C GLN A 309 21.88 2.42 -20.47
N ASN A 310 22.40 1.33 -19.91
CA ASN A 310 23.31 0.41 -20.62
C ASN A 310 22.57 -0.62 -21.48
N ALA A 311 21.24 -0.74 -21.31
CA ALA A 311 20.41 -1.57 -22.18
C ALA A 311 19.41 -0.72 -22.95
N THR A 312 19.12 -1.15 -24.18
CA THR A 312 18.16 -0.47 -25.06
C THR A 312 17.16 -1.44 -25.67
N PHE A 313 15.93 -0.99 -25.82
CA PHE A 313 14.90 -1.68 -26.59
C PHE A 313 14.38 -0.77 -27.70
N THR A 314 14.39 -1.27 -28.92
CA THR A 314 13.86 -0.57 -30.10
C THR A 314 12.87 -1.44 -30.84
N LEU A 315 11.80 -0.81 -31.37
CA LEU A 315 10.84 -1.45 -32.24
C LEU A 315 10.69 -0.57 -33.48
N LYS A 316 10.97 -1.12 -34.67
CA LYS A 316 10.97 -0.38 -35.93
C LYS A 316 10.30 -1.18 -37.02
N GLU A 317 9.73 -0.49 -37.99
CA GLU A 317 9.27 -1.09 -39.25
C GLU A 317 10.37 -0.86 -40.33
N ILE A 318 10.80 -1.92 -40.95
CA ILE A 318 11.82 -1.92 -42.03
C ILE A 318 11.31 -2.85 -43.14
N GLU A 319 11.13 -2.37 -44.32
CA GLU A 319 10.75 -3.15 -45.52
C GLU A 319 9.55 -4.11 -45.34
N ASN A 320 8.45 -3.61 -44.75
CA ASN A 320 7.27 -4.41 -44.40
C ASN A 320 7.51 -5.55 -43.37
N LYS A 321 8.60 -5.48 -42.63
CA LYS A 321 8.87 -6.34 -41.46
C LYS A 321 8.93 -5.46 -40.21
N VAL A 322 8.49 -6.01 -39.10
CA VAL A 322 8.62 -5.37 -37.77
C VAL A 322 9.80 -5.97 -37.06
N VAL A 323 10.75 -5.15 -36.69
CA VAL A 323 12.01 -5.53 -36.04
C VAL A 323 12.03 -5.03 -34.61
N ALA A 324 12.06 -5.96 -33.65
CA ALA A 324 12.24 -5.70 -32.24
C ALA A 324 13.67 -6.05 -31.81
N THR A 325 14.45 -5.08 -31.40
CA THR A 325 15.86 -5.28 -31.04
C THR A 325 16.09 -4.90 -29.58
N ILE A 326 16.72 -5.79 -28.84
CA ILE A 326 17.23 -5.57 -27.48
C ILE A 326 18.76 -5.59 -27.57
N LYS A 327 19.39 -4.59 -26.94
CA LYS A 327 20.84 -4.60 -26.71
C LYS A 327 21.08 -4.45 -25.21
N MET A 328 21.90 -5.32 -24.64
CA MET A 328 22.23 -5.30 -23.22
C MET A 328 23.69 -5.65 -22.99
N PRO A 329 24.32 -5.18 -21.90
CA PRO A 329 25.68 -5.54 -21.56
C PRO A 329 25.78 -7.03 -21.24
N ILE A 330 26.88 -7.64 -21.60
CA ILE A 330 27.24 -9.01 -21.20
C ILE A 330 27.74 -8.96 -19.76
N VAL A 331 27.07 -9.69 -18.88
CA VAL A 331 27.45 -9.85 -17.46
C VAL A 331 28.10 -11.24 -17.29
#